data_5e92d8abe0b14fef9dd3bd9bfb7ecb12
#
_entry.id   5e92d8abe0b14fef9dd3bd9bfb7ecb12
#
_cell.length_a   1.000
_cell.length_b   1.000
_cell.length_c   1.000
_cell.angle_alpha   90.00
_cell.angle_beta   90.00
_cell.angle_gamma   90.00
#
_symmetry.space_group_name_H-M   'P 1'
#
loop_
_entity.id
_entity.type
_entity.pdbx_description
1 polymer ?
#
loop_
_entity_poly.entity_id
_entity_poly.type
_entity_poly.pdbx_seq_one_letter_code
_entity_poly.pdbx_strand_id
1 'polypeptide(L)'
;SSSLEKIAIIKEQSEWIHGVLEYTYNPYKQYHVTSKTCKKNSNKVSYTDYTLFELLDKLTNREVTGHAAIELVNRFATKNIDWDLIYDIIDKDLKIRCGDSIINKAVPGLIPTFKVALAQEYKGKCDWNDRWWVSRKLDGVRCLAITDEEGNCKLYSRMGKEFTTLNKVKEAIEATGIINTVFDGEVCLVDEDGNEDFQGVMKQLRRKDHQIANPAFMIFDMLTRKEFEAEKSERTLYPRLIILKQWLRGRFIDESILRFTHQTLITDQDHFEYWNTVENKDSWEGLMLRKDVGYEGKRTKNLVKVKSFHDAEYE
;
A
#
# COMPACT_ATOMS: atom_id res chain seq x y z
N SER A 1 -17.51 25.05 -3.31
CA SER A 1 -16.54 25.73 -2.41
C SER A 1 -15.11 25.46 -2.86
N SER A 2 -14.26 26.46 -2.74
CA SER A 2 -12.82 26.36 -3.02
C SER A 2 -12.12 25.44 -2.01
N SER A 3 -10.92 24.95 -2.32
CA SER A 3 -10.13 24.16 -1.36
C SER A 3 -9.81 24.93 -0.08
N LEU A 4 -9.60 26.24 -0.16
CA LEU A 4 -9.33 27.11 1.01
C LEU A 4 -10.58 27.24 1.91
N GLU A 5 -11.74 27.45 1.32
CA GLU A 5 -13.00 27.47 2.08
C GLU A 5 -13.27 26.15 2.80
N LYS A 6 -13.03 25.02 2.13
CA LYS A 6 -13.18 23.68 2.75
C LYS A 6 -12.24 23.49 3.93
N ILE A 7 -10.97 23.93 3.81
CA ILE A 7 -10.00 23.87 4.89
C ILE A 7 -10.46 24.71 6.08
N ALA A 8 -10.92 25.94 5.85
CA ALA A 8 -11.45 26.81 6.90
C ALA A 8 -12.65 26.18 7.63
N ILE A 9 -13.64 25.68 6.86
CA ILE A 9 -14.82 25.03 7.42
C ILE A 9 -14.44 23.80 8.27
N ILE A 10 -13.57 22.94 7.78
CA ILE A 10 -13.16 21.73 8.52
C ILE A 10 -12.42 22.10 9.81
N LYS A 11 -11.55 23.11 9.76
CA LYS A 11 -10.76 23.55 10.92
C LYS A 11 -11.63 24.02 12.09
N GLU A 12 -12.77 24.62 11.81
CA GLU A 12 -13.71 25.15 12.80
C GLU A 12 -14.70 24.13 13.35
N GLN A 13 -14.67 22.87 12.83
CA GLN A 13 -15.57 21.83 13.32
C GLN A 13 -15.20 21.34 14.72
N SER A 14 -16.20 20.72 15.38
CA SER A 14 -16.00 20.09 16.68
C SER A 14 -15.11 18.84 16.57
N GLU A 15 -14.53 18.44 17.71
CA GLU A 15 -13.75 17.19 17.81
C GLU A 15 -14.57 15.95 17.38
N TRP A 16 -15.88 15.97 17.62
CA TRP A 16 -16.76 14.90 17.18
C TRP A 16 -16.80 14.79 15.65
N ILE A 17 -16.91 15.92 14.93
CA ILE A 17 -16.85 15.95 13.46
C ILE A 17 -15.46 15.51 12.96
N HIS A 18 -14.38 15.96 13.62
CA HIS A 18 -13.03 15.50 13.29
C HIS A 18 -12.90 13.99 13.50
N GLY A 19 -13.50 13.41 14.55
CA GLY A 19 -13.61 11.97 14.74
C GLY A 19 -14.36 11.28 13.60
N VAL A 20 -15.47 11.81 13.15
CA VAL A 20 -16.21 11.28 11.99
C VAL A 20 -15.35 11.28 10.72
N LEU A 21 -14.60 12.37 10.46
CA LEU A 21 -13.68 12.44 9.33
C LEU A 21 -12.56 11.40 9.46
N GLU A 22 -11.96 11.26 10.65
CA GLU A 22 -10.92 10.28 10.92
C GLU A 22 -11.43 8.85 10.69
N TYR A 23 -12.54 8.48 11.28
CA TYR A 23 -13.13 7.14 11.12
C TYR A 23 -13.53 6.85 9.68
N THR A 24 -13.99 7.87 8.94
CA THR A 24 -14.35 7.67 7.53
C THR A 24 -13.14 7.51 6.62
N TYR A 25 -12.15 8.39 6.74
CA TYR A 25 -11.06 8.47 5.76
C TYR A 25 -9.77 7.78 6.19
N ASN A 26 -9.66 7.32 7.44
CA ASN A 26 -8.52 6.56 7.92
C ASN A 26 -8.41 5.21 7.16
N PRO A 27 -7.34 4.99 6.38
CA PRO A 27 -7.18 3.78 5.57
C PRO A 27 -7.04 2.50 6.42
N TYR A 28 -6.67 2.61 7.68
CA TYR A 28 -6.51 1.47 8.59
C TYR A 28 -7.81 0.99 9.23
N LYS A 29 -8.85 1.81 9.24
CA LYS A 29 -10.17 1.43 9.72
C LYS A 29 -10.98 0.79 8.59
N GLN A 30 -11.25 -0.50 8.70
CA GLN A 30 -12.00 -1.30 7.73
C GLN A 30 -13.24 -1.88 8.42
N TYR A 31 -14.44 -1.65 7.86
CA TYR A 31 -15.69 -2.05 8.52
C TYR A 31 -16.25 -3.39 8.06
N HIS A 32 -15.77 -3.93 6.95
CA HIS A 32 -16.11 -5.26 6.40
C HIS A 32 -17.60 -5.47 6.08
N VAL A 33 -18.38 -4.42 6.08
CA VAL A 33 -19.78 -4.35 5.65
C VAL A 33 -19.97 -3.12 4.75
N THR A 34 -21.01 -3.13 3.92
CA THR A 34 -21.34 -2.00 3.05
C THR A 34 -22.76 -1.52 3.29
N SER A 35 -23.05 -0.26 3.01
CA SER A 35 -24.42 0.28 3.11
C SER A 35 -25.42 -0.52 2.27
N LYS A 36 -25.01 -0.92 1.07
CA LYS A 36 -25.82 -1.73 0.15
C LYS A 36 -26.23 -3.05 0.80
N THR A 37 -25.30 -3.75 1.46
CA THR A 37 -25.58 -5.03 2.14
C THR A 37 -26.46 -4.82 3.36
N CYS A 38 -26.20 -3.77 4.14
CA CYS A 38 -26.99 -3.45 5.32
C CYS A 38 -28.44 -3.11 4.95
N LYS A 39 -28.64 -2.19 4.00
CA LYS A 39 -29.96 -1.75 3.55
C LYS A 39 -30.81 -2.88 2.93
N LYS A 40 -30.16 -3.83 2.23
CA LYS A 40 -30.86 -5.00 1.67
C LYS A 40 -31.42 -5.94 2.75
N ASN A 41 -30.80 -5.95 3.93
CA ASN A 41 -31.14 -6.86 5.04
C ASN A 41 -31.77 -6.11 6.22
N SER A 42 -32.37 -4.95 6.00
CA SER A 42 -33.00 -4.13 7.04
C SER A 42 -34.37 -4.69 7.44
N ASN A 43 -34.39 -5.81 8.16
CA ASN A 43 -35.61 -6.31 8.81
C ASN A 43 -35.71 -5.72 10.22
N LYS A 44 -36.97 -5.59 10.71
CA LYS A 44 -37.31 -5.03 12.01
C LYS A 44 -36.37 -5.41 13.13
N VAL A 45 -35.56 -4.48 13.59
CA VAL A 45 -34.54 -4.72 14.62
C VAL A 45 -34.71 -3.77 15.79
N SER A 46 -34.45 -4.28 16.97
CA SER A 46 -34.30 -3.45 18.16
C SER A 46 -33.06 -2.56 18.01
N TYR A 47 -33.07 -1.38 18.64
CA TYR A 47 -31.90 -0.49 18.63
C TYR A 47 -30.77 -1.01 19.51
N THR A 48 -29.58 -0.40 19.41
CA THR A 48 -28.40 -0.66 20.26
C THR A 48 -28.05 0.57 21.08
N ASP A 49 -27.39 0.37 22.23
CA ASP A 49 -26.92 1.45 23.11
C ASP A 49 -25.48 1.90 22.78
N TYR A 50 -24.81 1.27 21.84
CA TYR A 50 -23.46 1.69 21.44
C TYR A 50 -23.46 3.11 20.87
N THR A 51 -22.40 3.85 21.17
CA THR A 51 -22.08 5.09 20.47
C THR A 51 -21.58 4.79 19.05
N LEU A 52 -21.53 5.81 18.20
CA LEU A 52 -21.02 5.67 16.83
C LEU A 52 -19.63 5.06 16.80
N PHE A 53 -18.69 5.61 17.58
CA PHE A 53 -17.30 5.19 17.55
C PHE A 53 -17.09 3.81 18.17
N GLU A 54 -17.78 3.47 19.25
CA GLU A 54 -17.76 2.12 19.81
C GLU A 54 -18.21 1.06 18.79
N LEU A 55 -19.28 1.34 18.07
CA LEU A 55 -19.77 0.46 17.01
C LEU A 55 -18.75 0.31 15.89
N LEU A 56 -18.18 1.42 15.41
CA LEU A 56 -17.18 1.41 14.35
C LEU A 56 -15.90 0.69 14.76
N ASP A 57 -15.48 0.81 16.03
CA ASP A 57 -14.34 0.07 16.57
C ASP A 57 -14.61 -1.43 16.63
N LYS A 58 -15.80 -1.86 17.03
CA LYS A 58 -16.20 -3.28 17.00
C LYS A 58 -16.14 -3.88 15.61
N LEU A 59 -16.56 -3.12 14.60
CA LEU A 59 -16.46 -3.54 13.20
C LEU A 59 -14.99 -3.61 12.73
N THR A 60 -14.19 -2.58 13.04
CA THR A 60 -12.77 -2.51 12.68
C THR A 60 -11.97 -3.64 13.30
N ASN A 61 -12.18 -3.90 14.59
CA ASN A 61 -11.50 -4.96 15.34
C ASN A 61 -12.04 -6.36 15.03
N ARG A 62 -13.12 -6.43 14.21
CA ARG A 62 -13.79 -7.68 13.84
C ARG A 62 -14.36 -8.44 15.05
N GLU A 63 -14.73 -7.72 16.10
CA GLU A 63 -15.46 -8.30 17.24
C GLU A 63 -16.84 -8.77 16.82
N VAL A 64 -17.44 -8.10 15.83
CA VAL A 64 -18.71 -8.47 15.20
C VAL A 64 -18.52 -8.57 13.68
N THR A 65 -18.98 -9.66 13.07
CA THR A 65 -18.77 -9.96 11.65
C THR A 65 -20.03 -10.56 10.99
N GLY A 66 -20.05 -10.60 9.65
CA GLY A 66 -21.12 -11.24 8.87
C GLY A 66 -22.52 -10.64 9.16
N HIS A 67 -23.52 -11.49 9.34
CA HIS A 67 -24.91 -11.05 9.59
C HIS A 67 -25.05 -10.25 10.87
N ALA A 68 -24.32 -10.59 11.94
CA ALA A 68 -24.36 -9.85 13.19
C ALA A 68 -23.85 -8.40 13.03
N ALA A 69 -22.85 -8.17 12.19
CA ALA A 69 -22.35 -6.84 11.87
C ALA A 69 -23.38 -6.02 11.08
N ILE A 70 -24.02 -6.64 10.10
CA ILE A 70 -25.11 -6.02 9.32
C ILE A 70 -26.27 -5.61 10.23
N GLU A 71 -26.68 -6.51 11.11
CA GLU A 71 -27.75 -6.27 12.08
C GLU A 71 -27.38 -5.15 13.06
N LEU A 72 -26.15 -5.13 13.56
CA LEU A 72 -25.66 -4.09 14.48
C LEU A 72 -25.69 -2.69 13.85
N VAL A 73 -25.23 -2.56 12.59
CA VAL A 73 -25.29 -1.30 11.84
C VAL A 73 -26.75 -0.85 11.64
N ASN A 74 -27.63 -1.76 11.27
CA ASN A 74 -29.05 -1.44 11.06
C ASN A 74 -29.76 -1.04 12.37
N ARG A 75 -29.46 -1.70 13.49
CA ARG A 75 -29.96 -1.31 14.82
C ARG A 75 -29.53 0.10 15.19
N PHE A 76 -28.28 0.45 14.92
CA PHE A 76 -27.75 1.79 15.18
C PHE A 76 -28.44 2.83 14.31
N ALA A 77 -28.60 2.57 13.02
CA ALA A 77 -29.27 3.46 12.08
C ALA A 77 -30.76 3.69 12.46
N THR A 78 -31.44 2.67 12.99
CA THR A 78 -32.84 2.74 13.38
C THR A 78 -33.10 3.61 14.64
N LYS A 79 -32.12 3.69 15.55
CA LYS A 79 -32.21 4.47 16.79
C LYS A 79 -32.32 5.97 16.53
N ASN A 80 -31.72 6.44 15.46
CA ASN A 80 -31.56 7.88 15.18
C ASN A 80 -32.23 8.21 13.85
N ILE A 81 -33.25 9.02 13.86
CA ILE A 81 -34.21 9.28 12.76
C ILE A 81 -33.56 9.79 11.46
N ASP A 82 -32.28 10.27 11.48
CA ASP A 82 -31.56 10.78 10.29
C ASP A 82 -30.14 10.19 10.15
N TRP A 83 -29.90 8.99 10.65
CA TRP A 83 -28.53 8.47 10.70
C TRP A 83 -28.13 7.61 9.52
N ASP A 84 -28.44 8.06 8.32
CA ASP A 84 -27.78 7.59 7.09
C ASP A 84 -26.24 7.81 7.12
N LEU A 85 -25.76 8.68 8.03
CA LEU A 85 -24.34 8.95 8.24
C LEU A 85 -23.51 7.68 8.50
N ILE A 86 -24.05 6.73 9.28
CA ILE A 86 -23.34 5.46 9.53
C ILE A 86 -23.05 4.71 8.20
N TYR A 87 -23.97 4.76 7.25
CA TYR A 87 -23.80 4.13 5.95
C TYR A 87 -22.72 4.83 5.10
N ASP A 88 -22.67 6.15 5.13
CA ASP A 88 -21.65 6.92 4.43
C ASP A 88 -20.25 6.70 5.06
N ILE A 89 -20.16 6.53 6.39
CA ILE A 89 -18.91 6.23 7.09
C ILE A 89 -18.39 4.83 6.72
N ILE A 90 -19.24 3.79 6.78
CA ILE A 90 -18.80 2.42 6.47
C ILE A 90 -18.47 2.24 4.98
N ASP A 91 -19.07 3.03 4.10
CA ASP A 91 -18.74 3.08 2.67
C ASP A 91 -17.52 3.97 2.37
N LYS A 92 -16.95 4.62 3.41
CA LYS A 92 -15.76 5.49 3.28
C LYS A 92 -15.99 6.73 2.40
N ASP A 93 -17.22 7.22 2.29
CA ASP A 93 -17.58 8.37 1.47
C ASP A 93 -18.69 9.22 2.10
N LEU A 94 -18.32 10.34 2.74
CA LEU A 94 -19.25 11.32 3.28
C LEU A 94 -19.86 12.24 2.21
N LYS A 95 -19.52 12.07 0.94
CA LYS A 95 -20.00 12.88 -0.20
C LYS A 95 -19.69 14.38 -0.11
N ILE A 96 -18.72 14.75 0.73
CA ILE A 96 -18.32 16.14 0.96
C ILE A 96 -17.27 16.64 -0.06
N ARG A 97 -16.85 15.80 -1.00
CA ARG A 97 -15.83 16.11 -2.00
C ARG A 97 -14.52 16.64 -1.39
N CYS A 98 -14.13 16.08 -0.24
CA CYS A 98 -12.86 16.31 0.43
C CYS A 98 -12.14 14.98 0.60
N GLY A 99 -10.85 14.95 0.30
CA GLY A 99 -9.98 13.81 0.58
C GLY A 99 -9.02 14.11 1.74
N ASP A 100 -8.22 13.11 2.13
CA ASP A 100 -7.22 13.13 3.19
C ASP A 100 -6.30 14.37 3.13
N SER A 101 -5.88 14.77 1.93
CA SER A 101 -5.01 15.94 1.73
C SER A 101 -5.64 17.27 2.19
N ILE A 102 -6.94 17.47 1.94
CA ILE A 102 -7.65 18.69 2.38
C ILE A 102 -7.91 18.63 3.88
N ILE A 103 -8.30 17.46 4.38
CA ILE A 103 -8.57 17.23 5.80
C ILE A 103 -7.30 17.47 6.62
N ASN A 104 -6.16 16.90 6.20
CA ASN A 104 -4.88 17.08 6.89
C ASN A 104 -4.28 18.49 6.77
N LYS A 105 -4.69 19.28 5.77
CA LYS A 105 -4.35 20.72 5.73
C LYS A 105 -5.15 21.51 6.75
N ALA A 106 -6.38 21.10 7.04
CA ALA A 106 -7.23 21.73 8.05
C ALA A 106 -6.80 21.32 9.47
N VAL A 107 -6.63 20.01 9.68
CA VAL A 107 -6.23 19.40 10.96
C VAL A 107 -5.04 18.48 10.71
N PRO A 108 -3.82 18.96 10.90
CA PRO A 108 -2.60 18.20 10.60
C PRO A 108 -2.54 16.85 11.31
N GLY A 109 -2.34 15.78 10.54
CA GLY A 109 -2.21 14.42 11.07
C GLY A 109 -3.52 13.74 11.48
N LEU A 110 -4.67 14.34 11.22
CA LEU A 110 -5.97 13.74 11.58
C LEU A 110 -6.18 12.42 10.84
N ILE A 111 -5.88 12.39 9.54
CA ILE A 111 -5.97 11.17 8.75
C ILE A 111 -4.55 10.60 8.61
N PRO A 112 -4.29 9.39 9.15
CA PRO A 112 -3.01 8.73 8.92
C PRO A 112 -2.78 8.52 7.43
N THR A 113 -1.60 8.88 6.94
CA THR A 113 -1.21 8.66 5.54
C THR A 113 -0.07 7.68 5.48
N PHE A 114 -0.17 6.75 4.53
CA PHE A 114 0.90 5.83 4.19
C PHE A 114 1.16 5.99 2.70
N LYS A 115 2.18 6.79 2.36
CA LYS A 115 2.44 7.18 0.98
C LYS A 115 3.70 6.54 0.45
N VAL A 116 3.56 5.92 -0.71
CA VAL A 116 4.64 5.23 -1.42
C VAL A 116 4.74 5.73 -2.85
N ALA A 117 5.92 5.59 -3.46
CA ALA A 117 6.09 5.87 -4.87
C ALA A 117 5.19 4.95 -5.72
N LEU A 118 4.46 5.56 -6.66
CA LEU A 118 3.52 4.87 -7.54
C LEU A 118 3.87 5.13 -9.01
N ALA A 119 3.80 4.07 -9.82
CA ALA A 119 4.07 4.16 -11.24
C ALA A 119 2.91 4.75 -12.03
N GLN A 120 3.26 5.51 -13.09
CA GLN A 120 2.36 5.82 -14.21
C GLN A 120 2.52 4.75 -15.30
N GLU A 121 1.59 4.71 -16.23
CA GLU A 121 1.73 3.90 -17.44
C GLU A 121 2.71 4.54 -18.42
N TYR A 122 3.51 3.70 -19.06
CA TYR A 122 4.39 4.13 -20.13
C TYR A 122 3.57 4.60 -21.35
N LYS A 123 3.88 5.80 -21.84
CA LYS A 123 3.16 6.42 -22.97
C LYS A 123 4.01 6.52 -24.23
N GLY A 124 4.95 5.59 -24.41
CA GLY A 124 5.82 5.54 -25.57
C GLY A 124 6.95 6.57 -25.59
N LYS A 125 7.20 7.29 -24.49
CA LYS A 125 8.27 8.31 -24.44
C LYS A 125 8.94 8.36 -23.08
N CYS A 126 10.26 8.19 -23.09
CA CYS A 126 11.20 8.61 -22.05
C CYS A 126 12.29 9.46 -22.70
N ASP A 127 12.79 10.44 -21.99
CA ASP A 127 13.99 11.14 -22.44
C ASP A 127 15.20 10.33 -21.98
N TRP A 128 15.88 9.67 -22.89
CA TRP A 128 17.04 8.81 -22.57
C TRP A 128 18.32 9.60 -22.26
N ASN A 129 18.33 10.92 -22.40
CA ASN A 129 19.37 11.76 -21.82
C ASN A 129 19.30 11.79 -20.28
N ASP A 130 18.11 11.54 -19.73
CA ASP A 130 17.95 11.24 -18.31
C ASP A 130 18.42 9.82 -18.01
N ARG A 131 18.90 9.59 -16.81
CA ARG A 131 19.30 8.25 -16.37
C ARG A 131 18.09 7.44 -15.94
N TRP A 132 17.74 6.41 -16.72
CA TRP A 132 16.63 5.50 -16.44
C TRP A 132 17.14 4.10 -16.13
N TRP A 133 16.59 3.50 -15.10
CA TRP A 133 16.89 2.13 -14.69
C TRP A 133 15.68 1.24 -15.00
N VAL A 134 15.92 0.14 -15.72
CA VAL A 134 14.90 -0.85 -16.03
C VAL A 134 15.04 -2.04 -15.08
N SER A 135 13.91 -2.57 -14.66
CA SER A 135 13.80 -3.86 -13.99
C SER A 135 12.57 -4.62 -14.50
N ARG A 136 12.57 -5.93 -14.27
CA ARG A 136 11.35 -6.73 -14.40
C ARG A 136 10.24 -6.13 -13.53
N LYS A 137 9.01 -6.11 -14.04
CA LYS A 137 7.83 -5.89 -13.22
C LYS A 137 7.44 -7.21 -12.57
N LEU A 138 7.61 -7.28 -11.26
CA LEU A 138 7.30 -8.46 -10.46
C LEU A 138 5.79 -8.65 -10.34
N ASP A 139 5.35 -9.88 -10.39
CA ASP A 139 3.96 -10.28 -10.17
C ASP A 139 3.77 -10.81 -8.74
N GLY A 140 3.80 -9.88 -7.80
CA GLY A 140 3.72 -10.15 -6.36
C GLY A 140 2.86 -9.14 -5.63
N VAL A 141 3.09 -9.02 -4.34
CA VAL A 141 2.39 -8.07 -3.48
C VAL A 141 3.37 -7.06 -2.91
N ARG A 142 3.16 -5.78 -3.21
CA ARG A 142 3.99 -4.69 -2.67
C ARG A 142 4.08 -4.77 -1.16
N CYS A 143 5.30 -4.74 -0.66
CA CYS A 143 5.61 -4.78 0.75
C CYS A 143 6.65 -3.72 1.11
N LEU A 144 6.37 -2.95 2.17
CA LEU A 144 7.31 -2.05 2.82
C LEU A 144 7.73 -2.69 4.14
N ALA A 145 9.01 -2.97 4.29
CA ALA A 145 9.57 -3.43 5.55
C ALA A 145 10.23 -2.24 6.26
N ILE A 146 9.74 -1.92 7.45
CA ILE A 146 10.17 -0.73 8.22
C ILE A 146 10.78 -1.19 9.52
N THR A 147 12.04 -0.83 9.76
CA THR A 147 12.70 -1.05 11.05
C THR A 147 12.68 0.22 11.90
N ASP A 148 12.49 0.03 13.23
CA ASP A 148 12.57 1.09 14.21
C ASP A 148 14.00 1.32 14.72
N GLU A 149 14.15 2.12 15.78
CA GLU A 149 15.44 2.43 16.40
C GLU A 149 16.03 1.27 17.20
N GLU A 150 15.23 0.29 17.60
CA GLU A 150 15.65 -0.95 18.24
C GLU A 150 15.91 -2.09 17.24
N GLY A 151 15.60 -1.89 15.95
CA GLY A 151 15.75 -2.88 14.89
C GLY A 151 14.54 -3.82 14.75
N ASN A 152 13.43 -3.57 15.47
CA ASN A 152 12.21 -4.33 15.25
C ASN A 152 11.61 -4.00 13.89
N CYS A 153 11.22 -5.02 13.14
CA CYS A 153 10.68 -4.87 11.78
C CYS A 153 9.16 -5.06 11.75
N LYS A 154 8.50 -4.18 11.03
CA LYS A 154 7.09 -4.33 10.64
C LYS A 154 6.95 -4.29 9.13
N LEU A 155 6.03 -5.10 8.62
CA LEU A 155 5.82 -5.28 7.19
C LEU A 155 4.44 -4.75 6.81
N TYR A 156 4.39 -3.86 5.81
CA TYR A 156 3.16 -3.16 5.43
C TYR A 156 2.84 -3.33 3.95
N SER A 157 1.57 -3.41 3.65
CA SER A 157 1.09 -3.30 2.27
C SER A 157 1.25 -1.87 1.74
N ARG A 158 1.11 -1.69 0.43
CA ARG A 158 1.09 -0.38 -0.22
C ARG A 158 0.12 0.63 0.42
N MET A 159 -0.93 0.15 1.06
CA MET A 159 -1.94 0.98 1.74
C MET A 159 -1.68 1.10 3.24
N GLY A 160 -0.53 0.63 3.73
CA GLY A 160 -0.15 0.69 5.13
C GLY A 160 -0.82 -0.33 6.04
N LYS A 161 -1.50 -1.34 5.49
CA LYS A 161 -2.01 -2.46 6.28
C LYS A 161 -0.86 -3.39 6.64
N GLU A 162 -0.69 -3.68 7.92
CA GLU A 162 0.34 -4.58 8.42
C GLU A 162 0.09 -6.03 7.95
N PHE A 163 1.15 -6.70 7.51
CA PHE A 163 1.18 -8.13 7.21
C PHE A 163 1.61 -8.90 8.45
N THR A 164 0.79 -9.86 8.86
CA THR A 164 1.06 -10.75 10.00
C THR A 164 1.48 -12.16 9.57
N THR A 165 1.57 -12.42 8.27
CA THR A 165 1.83 -13.73 7.68
C THR A 165 3.25 -13.89 7.14
N LEU A 166 4.12 -12.91 7.34
CA LEU A 166 5.47 -12.80 6.77
C LEU A 166 6.58 -12.84 7.83
N ASN A 167 6.43 -13.66 8.88
CA ASN A 167 7.42 -13.72 9.97
C ASN A 167 8.83 -14.03 9.48
N LYS A 168 9.00 -14.92 8.49
CA LYS A 168 10.32 -15.22 7.94
C LYS A 168 11.01 -14.00 7.32
N VAL A 169 10.28 -13.13 6.62
CA VAL A 169 10.84 -11.88 6.08
C VAL A 169 11.20 -10.93 7.22
N LYS A 170 10.32 -10.81 8.21
CA LYS A 170 10.57 -10.01 9.41
C LYS A 170 11.84 -10.46 10.13
N GLU A 171 11.93 -11.73 10.49
CA GLU A 171 13.07 -12.33 11.20
C GLU A 171 14.37 -12.21 10.40
N ALA A 172 14.32 -12.40 9.07
CA ALA A 172 15.49 -12.25 8.20
C ALA A 172 16.03 -10.81 8.19
N ILE A 173 15.16 -9.79 8.26
CA ILE A 173 15.58 -8.39 8.34
C ILE A 173 16.09 -8.06 9.75
N GLU A 174 15.38 -8.46 10.80
CA GLU A 174 15.76 -8.23 12.20
C GLU A 174 17.13 -8.87 12.54
N ALA A 175 17.42 -10.05 11.99
CA ALA A 175 18.71 -10.73 12.15
C ALA A 175 19.90 -9.91 11.66
N THR A 176 19.70 -8.95 10.77
CA THR A 176 20.77 -8.07 10.27
C THR A 176 21.14 -6.93 11.22
N GLY A 177 20.30 -6.65 12.22
CA GLY A 177 20.46 -5.54 13.15
C GLY A 177 20.30 -4.15 12.52
N ILE A 178 19.74 -4.06 11.31
CA ILE A 178 19.53 -2.76 10.65
C ILE A 178 18.41 -1.98 11.35
N ILE A 179 18.63 -0.69 11.54
CA ILE A 179 17.72 0.21 12.25
C ILE A 179 17.26 1.37 11.36
N ASN A 180 16.13 1.99 11.69
CA ASN A 180 15.62 3.22 11.07
C ASN A 180 15.62 3.20 9.54
N THR A 181 15.29 2.05 8.96
CA THR A 181 15.38 1.79 7.51
C THR A 181 14.03 1.31 6.96
N VAL A 182 13.75 1.70 5.74
CA VAL A 182 12.59 1.23 4.97
C VAL A 182 13.09 0.53 3.70
N PHE A 183 12.71 -0.73 3.56
CA PHE A 183 12.89 -1.49 2.33
C PHE A 183 11.60 -1.51 1.55
N ASP A 184 11.67 -1.13 0.29
CA ASP A 184 10.57 -1.12 -0.64
C ASP A 184 10.73 -2.25 -1.65
N GLY A 185 9.78 -3.16 -1.69
CA GLY A 185 9.90 -4.36 -2.48
C GLY A 185 8.55 -5.02 -2.80
N GLU A 186 8.64 -6.22 -3.32
CA GLU A 186 7.50 -7.07 -3.64
C GLU A 186 7.70 -8.44 -2.97
N VAL A 187 6.69 -8.94 -2.27
CA VAL A 187 6.68 -10.32 -1.79
C VAL A 187 6.11 -11.21 -2.86
N CYS A 188 6.89 -12.20 -3.27
CA CYS A 188 6.53 -13.19 -4.27
C CYS A 188 6.59 -14.59 -3.68
N LEU A 189 5.80 -15.51 -4.22
CA LEU A 189 6.07 -16.92 -4.20
C LEU A 189 6.69 -17.28 -5.56
N VAL A 190 7.84 -17.90 -5.52
CA VAL A 190 8.60 -18.20 -6.73
C VAL A 190 8.73 -19.71 -6.85
N ASP A 191 8.36 -20.27 -8.01
CA ASP A 191 8.52 -21.70 -8.30
C ASP A 191 9.97 -22.06 -8.61
N GLU A 192 10.24 -23.34 -8.89
CA GLU A 192 11.57 -23.86 -9.21
C GLU A 192 12.14 -23.25 -10.51
N ASP A 193 11.27 -22.82 -11.42
CA ASP A 193 11.63 -22.19 -12.70
C ASP A 193 11.81 -20.67 -12.59
N GLY A 194 11.53 -20.11 -11.40
CA GLY A 194 11.68 -18.66 -11.12
C GLY A 194 10.47 -17.82 -11.53
N ASN A 195 9.29 -18.44 -11.80
CA ASN A 195 8.06 -17.71 -12.09
C ASN A 195 7.34 -17.35 -10.80
N GLU A 196 6.69 -16.19 -10.78
CA GLU A 196 5.89 -15.74 -9.64
C GLU A 196 4.46 -16.29 -9.70
N ASP A 197 3.95 -16.69 -8.51
CA ASP A 197 2.57 -17.10 -8.31
C ASP A 197 1.81 -16.03 -7.52
N PHE A 198 1.25 -15.03 -8.23
CA PHE A 198 0.45 -13.96 -7.64
C PHE A 198 -0.79 -14.49 -6.90
N GLN A 199 -1.51 -15.45 -7.47
CA GLN A 199 -2.71 -15.98 -6.85
C GLN A 199 -2.37 -16.71 -5.54
N GLY A 200 -1.28 -17.47 -5.55
CA GLY A 200 -0.78 -18.16 -4.37
C GLY A 200 -0.38 -17.22 -3.26
N VAL A 201 0.41 -16.16 -3.55
CA VAL A 201 0.83 -15.20 -2.53
C VAL A 201 -0.36 -14.44 -1.96
N MET A 202 -1.31 -14.00 -2.80
CA MET A 202 -2.53 -13.33 -2.36
C MET A 202 -3.41 -14.22 -1.47
N LYS A 203 -3.54 -15.50 -1.81
CA LYS A 203 -4.29 -16.50 -1.03
C LYS A 203 -3.65 -16.69 0.35
N GLN A 204 -2.33 -16.82 0.41
CA GLN A 204 -1.61 -17.04 1.66
C GLN A 204 -1.61 -15.80 2.56
N LEU A 205 -1.42 -14.58 2.01
CA LEU A 205 -1.45 -13.33 2.76
C LEU A 205 -2.81 -13.03 3.43
N ARG A 206 -3.91 -13.55 2.85
CA ARG A 206 -5.27 -13.33 3.38
C ARG A 206 -5.68 -14.33 4.47
N ARG A 207 -4.92 -15.41 4.65
CA ARG A 207 -5.25 -16.42 5.66
C ARG A 207 -4.95 -15.89 7.05
N LYS A 208 -5.85 -16.15 7.99
CA LYS A 208 -5.63 -15.91 9.42
C LYS A 208 -4.79 -17.04 10.00
N ASP A 209 -4.03 -16.75 11.05
CA ASP A 209 -3.24 -17.72 11.82
C ASP A 209 -2.36 -18.63 10.92
N HIS A 210 -1.75 -17.99 9.90
CA HIS A 210 -0.91 -18.64 8.90
C HIS A 210 0.41 -17.90 8.73
N GLN A 211 1.48 -18.64 8.44
CA GLN A 211 2.77 -18.09 8.05
C GLN A 211 3.17 -18.62 6.68
N ILE A 212 3.62 -17.76 5.81
CA ILE A 212 4.10 -18.15 4.49
C ILE A 212 5.44 -18.88 4.65
N ALA A 213 5.49 -20.11 4.13
CA ALA A 213 6.66 -20.99 4.32
C ALA A 213 7.89 -20.52 3.54
N ASN A 214 7.71 -20.09 2.28
CA ASN A 214 8.80 -19.71 1.37
C ASN A 214 8.54 -18.36 0.70
N PRO A 215 8.47 -17.25 1.46
CA PRO A 215 8.31 -15.93 0.89
C PRO A 215 9.64 -15.46 0.29
N ALA A 216 9.64 -14.91 -0.92
CA ALA A 216 10.75 -14.17 -1.47
C ALA A 216 10.43 -12.67 -1.43
N PHE A 217 11.18 -11.89 -0.67
CA PHE A 217 11.07 -10.45 -0.63
C PHE A 217 12.06 -9.82 -1.61
N MET A 218 11.55 -9.42 -2.77
CA MET A 218 12.29 -8.85 -3.88
C MET A 218 12.42 -7.34 -3.68
N ILE A 219 13.56 -6.88 -3.18
CA ILE A 219 13.77 -5.49 -2.77
C ILE A 219 14.33 -4.67 -3.93
N PHE A 220 13.71 -3.53 -4.23
CA PHE A 220 14.10 -2.67 -5.34
C PHE A 220 14.43 -1.22 -4.92
N ASP A 221 14.19 -0.82 -3.68
CA ASP A 221 14.59 0.49 -3.15
C ASP A 221 14.85 0.42 -1.63
N MET A 222 15.60 1.40 -1.12
CA MET A 222 15.94 1.50 0.28
C MET A 222 16.02 2.97 0.70
N LEU A 223 15.30 3.31 1.76
CA LEU A 223 15.22 4.65 2.33
C LEU A 223 15.58 4.63 3.82
N THR A 224 15.99 5.75 4.35
CA THR A 224 15.93 5.94 5.80
C THR A 224 14.45 6.14 6.22
N ARG A 225 14.14 5.80 7.46
CA ARG A 225 12.80 6.02 8.02
C ARG A 225 12.39 7.49 7.92
N LYS A 226 13.31 8.43 8.18
CA LYS A 226 13.08 9.86 8.05
C LYS A 226 12.69 10.29 6.63
N GLU A 227 13.36 9.75 5.61
CA GLU A 227 13.03 10.04 4.20
C GLU A 227 11.64 9.52 3.84
N PHE A 228 11.30 8.32 4.32
CA PHE A 228 9.98 7.72 4.10
C PHE A 228 8.86 8.50 4.79
N GLU A 229 9.04 8.87 6.06
CA GLU A 229 8.09 9.68 6.84
C GLU A 229 7.91 11.09 6.26
N ALA A 230 8.99 11.66 5.70
CA ALA A 230 8.94 12.93 4.96
C ALA A 230 8.31 12.78 3.56
N GLU A 231 7.99 11.55 3.12
CA GLU A 231 7.47 11.23 1.78
C GLU A 231 8.41 11.67 0.65
N LYS A 232 9.67 11.96 0.96
CA LYS A 232 10.66 12.53 0.05
C LYS A 232 12.10 12.17 0.45
N SER A 233 12.93 11.90 -0.56
CA SER A 233 14.39 11.80 -0.41
C SER A 233 15.08 12.63 -1.49
N GLU A 234 16.11 13.38 -1.11
CA GLU A 234 16.98 14.09 -2.05
C GLU A 234 18.03 13.13 -2.68
N ARG A 235 18.30 11.98 -2.05
CA ARG A 235 19.18 10.97 -2.63
C ARG A 235 18.54 10.38 -3.88
N THR A 236 19.26 10.44 -5.01
CA THR A 236 18.78 9.84 -6.25
C THR A 236 18.77 8.30 -6.13
N LEU A 237 18.16 7.64 -7.11
CA LEU A 237 17.98 6.17 -7.08
C LEU A 237 19.32 5.43 -7.02
N TYR A 238 20.31 5.83 -7.80
CA TYR A 238 21.57 5.09 -7.92
C TYR A 238 22.32 4.95 -6.58
N PRO A 239 22.56 6.01 -5.79
CA PRO A 239 23.12 5.86 -4.44
C PRO A 239 22.30 4.92 -3.54
N ARG A 240 20.98 4.97 -3.59
CA ARG A 240 20.12 4.08 -2.80
C ARG A 240 20.31 2.62 -3.20
N LEU A 241 20.42 2.34 -4.51
CA LEU A 241 20.70 0.98 -5.02
C LEU A 241 22.08 0.47 -4.63
N ILE A 242 23.11 1.33 -4.59
CA ILE A 242 24.44 0.95 -4.15
C ILE A 242 24.41 0.51 -2.68
N ILE A 243 23.78 1.31 -1.82
CA ILE A 243 23.65 0.99 -0.38
C ILE A 243 22.86 -0.31 -0.20
N LEU A 244 21.75 -0.47 -0.91
CA LEU A 244 20.94 -1.70 -0.87
C LEU A 244 21.76 -2.93 -1.29
N LYS A 245 22.49 -2.84 -2.40
CA LYS A 245 23.35 -3.95 -2.86
C LYS A 245 24.47 -4.29 -1.86
N GLN A 246 25.06 -3.27 -1.23
CA GLN A 246 26.09 -3.49 -0.21
C GLN A 246 25.51 -4.18 1.02
N TRP A 247 24.32 -3.74 1.47
CA TRP A 247 23.62 -4.35 2.60
C TRP A 247 23.26 -5.81 2.32
N LEU A 248 22.70 -6.13 1.14
CA LEU A 248 22.32 -7.49 0.74
C LEU A 248 23.52 -8.46 0.56
N ARG A 249 24.74 -7.96 0.56
CA ARG A 249 25.97 -8.77 0.59
C ARG A 249 26.51 -9.02 2.01
N GLY A 250 25.79 -8.56 3.01
CA GLY A 250 26.12 -8.73 4.43
C GLY A 250 26.07 -10.19 4.88
N ARG A 251 26.82 -10.52 5.93
CA ARG A 251 26.98 -11.90 6.44
C ARG A 251 25.68 -12.54 6.97
N PHE A 252 24.71 -11.73 7.33
CA PHE A 252 23.47 -12.20 7.98
C PHE A 252 22.28 -12.17 7.04
N ILE A 253 22.52 -12.07 5.73
CA ILE A 253 21.45 -12.06 4.73
C ILE A 253 21.07 -13.49 4.35
N ASP A 254 19.79 -13.81 4.52
CA ASP A 254 19.20 -15.02 3.94
C ASP A 254 18.75 -14.70 2.50
N GLU A 255 19.61 -15.06 1.53
CA GLU A 255 19.37 -14.82 0.10
C GLU A 255 18.18 -15.62 -0.45
N SER A 256 17.70 -16.64 0.25
CA SER A 256 16.48 -17.34 -0.15
C SER A 256 15.24 -16.50 0.10
N ILE A 257 15.27 -15.61 1.10
CA ILE A 257 14.18 -14.75 1.53
C ILE A 257 14.37 -13.31 1.03
N LEU A 258 15.56 -12.70 1.27
CA LEU A 258 15.86 -11.32 0.95
C LEU A 258 16.64 -11.23 -0.36
N ARG A 259 16.00 -10.75 -1.42
CA ARG A 259 16.59 -10.74 -2.77
C ARG A 259 16.64 -9.33 -3.35
N PHE A 260 17.72 -9.02 -4.04
CA PHE A 260 17.84 -7.79 -4.82
C PHE A 260 17.05 -7.91 -6.12
N THR A 261 16.16 -6.96 -6.39
CA THR A 261 15.57 -6.82 -7.73
C THR A 261 16.59 -6.16 -8.64
N HIS A 262 17.12 -6.93 -9.60
CA HIS A 262 18.12 -6.42 -10.53
C HIS A 262 17.56 -5.23 -11.34
N GLN A 263 18.38 -4.19 -11.45
CA GLN A 263 18.05 -2.99 -12.21
C GLN A 263 19.25 -2.62 -13.09
N THR A 264 18.97 -2.35 -14.37
CA THR A 264 19.98 -2.02 -15.39
C THR A 264 19.77 -0.61 -15.88
N LEU A 265 20.85 0.17 -16.02
CA LEU A 265 20.81 1.49 -16.61
C LEU A 265 20.55 1.37 -18.11
N ILE A 266 19.51 2.04 -18.61
CA ILE A 266 19.23 2.17 -20.04
C ILE A 266 20.10 3.30 -20.60
N THR A 267 20.77 3.05 -21.71
CA THR A 267 21.67 3.98 -22.37
C THR A 267 21.00 4.81 -23.44
N ASP A 268 20.05 4.21 -24.15
CA ASP A 268 19.38 4.79 -25.32
C ASP A 268 18.08 4.03 -25.67
N GLN A 269 17.41 4.48 -26.73
CA GLN A 269 16.18 3.87 -27.21
C GLN A 269 16.37 2.40 -27.65
N ASP A 270 17.48 2.09 -28.35
CA ASP A 270 17.71 0.74 -28.86
C ASP A 270 17.96 -0.25 -27.71
N HIS A 271 18.64 0.18 -26.65
CA HIS A 271 18.81 -0.62 -25.43
C HIS A 271 17.49 -0.85 -24.70
N PHE A 272 16.61 0.16 -24.67
CA PHE A 272 15.26 -0.03 -24.11
C PHE A 272 14.41 -1.00 -24.96
N GLU A 273 14.46 -0.88 -26.29
CA GLU A 273 13.73 -1.82 -27.18
C GLU A 273 14.25 -3.25 -27.02
N TYR A 274 15.55 -3.44 -26.87
CA TYR A 274 16.12 -4.75 -26.54
C TYR A 274 15.51 -5.32 -25.23
N TRP A 275 15.45 -4.52 -24.17
CA TRP A 275 14.80 -4.94 -22.94
C TRP A 275 13.32 -5.26 -23.10
N ASN A 276 12.62 -4.45 -23.87
CA ASN A 276 11.18 -4.60 -24.08
C ASN A 276 10.80 -5.80 -24.97
N THR A 277 11.67 -6.21 -25.87
CA THR A 277 11.39 -7.27 -26.85
C THR A 277 12.14 -8.57 -26.60
N VAL A 278 13.33 -8.53 -26.02
CA VAL A 278 14.20 -9.70 -25.86
C VAL A 278 14.26 -10.15 -24.39
N GLU A 279 14.49 -9.21 -23.48
CA GLU A 279 14.59 -9.52 -22.04
C GLU A 279 13.22 -9.65 -21.37
N ASN A 280 12.19 -8.93 -21.87
CA ASN A 280 10.83 -8.99 -21.37
C ASN A 280 10.17 -10.32 -21.80
N LYS A 281 10.33 -11.34 -20.99
CA LYS A 281 9.80 -12.68 -21.26
C LYS A 281 8.28 -12.71 -21.20
N ASP A 282 7.66 -13.62 -21.92
CA ASP A 282 6.21 -13.83 -21.93
C ASP A 282 5.61 -14.14 -20.53
N SER A 283 6.43 -14.74 -19.64
CA SER A 283 6.05 -15.00 -18.25
C SER A 283 6.11 -13.78 -17.34
N TRP A 284 6.60 -12.64 -17.82
CA TRP A 284 6.70 -11.40 -16.99
C TRP A 284 5.47 -10.52 -17.17
N GLU A 285 5.02 -9.88 -16.09
CA GLU A 285 3.95 -8.86 -16.15
C GLU A 285 4.36 -7.62 -16.96
N GLY A 286 5.66 -7.46 -17.26
CA GLY A 286 6.24 -6.37 -18.00
C GLY A 286 7.49 -5.79 -17.33
N LEU A 287 7.75 -4.52 -17.57
CA LEU A 287 8.93 -3.83 -17.07
C LEU A 287 8.56 -2.63 -16.17
N MET A 288 9.49 -2.26 -15.31
CA MET A 288 9.45 -1.03 -14.53
C MET A 288 10.63 -0.14 -14.91
N LEU A 289 10.37 1.11 -15.24
CA LEU A 289 11.38 2.13 -15.47
C LEU A 289 11.41 3.12 -14.30
N ARG A 290 12.59 3.35 -13.75
CA ARG A 290 12.83 4.29 -12.65
C ARG A 290 13.88 5.30 -13.06
N LYS A 291 13.51 6.58 -13.03
CA LYS A 291 14.45 7.67 -13.27
C LYS A 291 15.38 7.84 -12.06
N ASP A 292 16.66 8.16 -12.32
CA ASP A 292 17.67 8.41 -11.28
C ASP A 292 17.46 9.79 -10.63
N VAL A 293 16.41 9.89 -9.84
CA VAL A 293 16.02 11.10 -9.11
C VAL A 293 15.70 10.76 -7.66
N GLY A 294 15.45 11.77 -6.83
CA GLY A 294 14.98 11.60 -5.46
C GLY A 294 13.67 10.83 -5.36
N TYR A 295 13.42 10.25 -4.19
CA TYR A 295 12.17 9.55 -3.92
C TYR A 295 11.03 10.54 -3.67
N GLU A 296 9.85 10.20 -4.16
CA GLU A 296 8.60 10.89 -3.84
C GLU A 296 7.49 9.88 -3.51
N GLY A 297 6.89 9.98 -2.34
CA GLY A 297 5.79 9.12 -1.86
C GLY A 297 4.47 9.38 -2.56
N LYS A 298 4.47 9.50 -3.89
CA LYS A 298 3.27 9.78 -4.71
C LYS A 298 3.40 9.16 -6.10
N ARG A 299 2.36 9.28 -6.90
CA ARG A 299 2.41 8.93 -8.32
C ARG A 299 3.17 10.00 -9.10
N THR A 300 4.23 9.60 -9.79
CA THR A 300 5.06 10.52 -10.59
C THR A 300 5.36 9.95 -11.97
N LYS A 301 5.80 10.84 -12.88
CA LYS A 301 6.33 10.44 -14.19
C LYS A 301 7.75 9.85 -14.14
N ASN A 302 8.39 9.90 -12.97
CA ASN A 302 9.74 9.39 -12.74
C ASN A 302 9.76 7.87 -12.43
N LEU A 303 8.58 7.27 -12.28
CA LEU A 303 8.38 5.84 -12.11
C LEU A 303 7.30 5.39 -13.09
N VAL A 304 7.64 4.50 -14.01
CA VAL A 304 6.76 4.11 -15.13
C VAL A 304 6.70 2.60 -15.23
N LYS A 305 5.51 2.06 -15.49
CA LYS A 305 5.30 0.64 -15.78
C LYS A 305 5.04 0.45 -17.28
N VAL A 306 5.75 -0.48 -17.87
CA VAL A 306 5.54 -0.99 -19.23
C VAL A 306 4.89 -2.36 -19.10
N LYS A 307 3.63 -2.48 -19.50
CA LYS A 307 2.94 -3.78 -19.48
C LYS A 307 3.21 -4.53 -20.75
N SER A 308 3.45 -5.83 -20.64
CA SER A 308 3.42 -6.73 -21.79
C SER A 308 1.96 -6.81 -22.29
N PHE A 309 1.73 -6.57 -23.57
CA PHE A 309 0.41 -6.72 -24.19
C PHE A 309 0.14 -8.22 -24.41
N HIS A 310 -0.26 -8.93 -23.36
CA HIS A 310 -0.83 -10.28 -23.45
C HIS A 310 -2.26 -10.35 -22.87
N ASP A 311 -2.95 -9.19 -22.81
CA ASP A 311 -4.39 -9.21 -22.66
C ASP A 311 -4.98 -9.60 -24.03
N ALA A 312 -5.13 -10.90 -24.26
CA ALA A 312 -6.02 -11.38 -25.31
C ALA A 312 -7.42 -10.87 -24.95
N GLU A 313 -8.00 -10.07 -25.84
CA GLU A 313 -9.40 -9.74 -25.78
C GLU A 313 -10.18 -11.06 -25.81
N TYR A 314 -10.81 -11.41 -24.70
CA TYR A 314 -11.88 -12.38 -24.72
C TYR A 314 -13.12 -11.65 -25.20
N GLU A 315 -13.48 -11.91 -26.46
CA GLU A 315 -14.81 -11.65 -27.00
C GLU A 315 -15.90 -12.44 -26.24
#